data_80dc09879bc47edbd4cdbcbad19a6344
#
_entry.id   80dc09879bc47edbd4cdbcbad19a6344
#
_cell.length_a   1.000
_cell.length_b   1.000
_cell.length_c   1.000
_cell.angle_alpha   90.00
_cell.angle_beta   90.00
_cell.angle_gamma   90.00
#
_symmetry.space_group_name_H-M   'P 1'
#
loop_
_entity.id
_entity.type
_entity.pdbx_description
1 polymer ?
#
loop_
_entity_poly.entity_id
_entity_poly.type
_entity_poly.pdbx_seq_one_letter_code
_entity_poly.pdbx_strand_id
1 'polypeptide(L)'
;MIAARPRRSALYMPGANPRAMEKARTLPADVTILDLEDSVAPDAKTEARSLTVETVRAGGFGPREVVVRVNGLDTPWGADDLSAAAAAGPDAILLPKVCSPEDLAVAAARTGGRVRLWAMIETCQAMFRLEALGAASREHGVDVWVIGANDLVKEMRCRPGADRAPLLPALAMSVMAARAHGLVVLDGVYNDIPDLEGLAAECAQGAAFGFDGKSLIHPSHLETANAAFSPAAEEVAWARTVAAAYAAPENAGKGVLKVEGRMVERLHLAQAQRLIAVAEAVAARAG
;
A
#
# COMPACT_ATOMS: atom_id res chain seq x y z
N MET A 1 11.04 -6.42 -14.69
CA MET A 1 10.34 -5.35 -13.94
C MET A 1 8.92 -5.82 -13.68
N ILE A 2 8.47 -5.84 -12.43
CA ILE A 2 7.06 -6.04 -12.13
C ILE A 2 6.34 -4.82 -12.70
N ALA A 3 5.30 -5.03 -13.52
CA ALA A 3 4.51 -3.92 -14.07
C ALA A 3 4.06 -3.02 -12.90
N ALA A 4 4.22 -1.71 -13.05
CA ALA A 4 3.84 -0.76 -12.02
C ALA A 4 2.32 -0.80 -11.84
N ARG A 5 1.84 -1.53 -10.82
CA ARG A 5 0.42 -1.54 -10.46
C ARG A 5 0.17 -0.34 -9.56
N PRO A 6 -0.69 0.61 -9.90
CA PRO A 6 -0.99 1.76 -9.04
C PRO A 6 -1.65 1.29 -7.75
N ARG A 7 -1.24 1.88 -6.63
CA ARG A 7 -1.81 1.63 -5.30
C ARG A 7 -1.99 2.95 -4.53
N ARG A 8 -2.47 3.98 -5.23
CA ARG A 8 -2.67 5.34 -4.69
C ARG A 8 -3.67 5.35 -3.54
N SER A 9 -4.71 4.53 -3.64
CA SER A 9 -5.77 4.38 -2.66
C SER A 9 -6.03 2.91 -2.36
N ALA A 10 -5.95 2.53 -1.07
CA ALA A 10 -6.27 1.20 -0.58
C ALA A 10 -7.43 1.30 0.43
N LEU A 11 -8.64 1.02 -0.04
CA LEU A 11 -9.87 1.24 0.73
C LEU A 11 -10.26 0.01 1.53
N TYR A 12 -10.33 0.16 2.86
CA TYR A 12 -10.90 -0.86 3.75
C TYR A 12 -12.41 -0.96 3.60
N MET A 13 -12.90 -2.20 3.53
CA MET A 13 -14.31 -2.57 3.47
C MET A 13 -14.60 -3.63 4.51
N PRO A 14 -15.55 -3.38 5.45
CA PRO A 14 -15.88 -4.37 6.48
C PRO A 14 -16.37 -5.69 5.89
N GLY A 15 -15.69 -6.80 6.23
CA GLY A 15 -16.05 -8.14 5.76
C GLY A 15 -17.40 -8.66 6.26
N ALA A 16 -17.93 -8.05 7.33
CA ALA A 16 -19.27 -8.31 7.83
C ALA A 16 -20.40 -7.54 7.11
N ASN A 17 -20.04 -6.68 6.10
CA ASN A 17 -21.02 -5.84 5.41
C ASN A 17 -21.08 -6.15 3.91
N PRO A 18 -22.00 -7.04 3.47
CA PRO A 18 -22.13 -7.42 2.06
C PRO A 18 -22.42 -6.24 1.13
N ARG A 19 -23.18 -5.23 1.59
CA ARG A 19 -23.49 -4.03 0.78
C ARG A 19 -22.25 -3.17 0.56
N ALA A 20 -21.38 -3.03 1.55
CA ALA A 20 -20.13 -2.31 1.42
C ALA A 20 -19.19 -3.04 0.45
N MET A 21 -19.06 -4.35 0.57
CA MET A 21 -18.25 -5.17 -0.34
C MET A 21 -18.75 -5.13 -1.78
N GLU A 22 -20.07 -5.15 -1.99
CA GLU A 22 -20.67 -5.00 -3.34
C GLU A 22 -20.39 -3.60 -3.91
N LYS A 23 -20.57 -2.54 -3.11
CA LYS A 23 -20.26 -1.17 -3.52
C LYS A 23 -18.79 -1.00 -3.92
N ALA A 24 -17.86 -1.70 -3.25
CA ALA A 24 -16.44 -1.62 -3.54
C ALA A 24 -16.07 -2.00 -5.00
N ARG A 25 -16.90 -2.81 -5.66
CA ARG A 25 -16.69 -3.23 -7.06
C ARG A 25 -16.77 -2.07 -8.05
N THR A 26 -17.42 -0.97 -7.68
CA THR A 26 -17.64 0.19 -8.57
C THR A 26 -16.87 1.44 -8.14
N LEU A 27 -16.29 1.45 -6.93
CA LEU A 27 -15.55 2.60 -6.42
C LEU A 27 -14.22 2.80 -7.17
N PRO A 28 -13.74 4.04 -7.36
CA PRO A 28 -12.50 4.33 -8.06
C PRO A 28 -11.25 4.11 -7.17
N ALA A 29 -11.24 3.05 -6.38
CA ALA A 29 -10.09 2.64 -5.58
C ALA A 29 -9.11 1.83 -6.43
N ASP A 30 -7.81 1.98 -6.18
CA ASP A 30 -6.80 1.12 -6.78
C ASP A 30 -6.77 -0.27 -6.11
N VAL A 31 -7.02 -0.29 -4.80
CA VAL A 31 -7.05 -1.50 -3.98
C VAL A 31 -8.31 -1.51 -3.12
N THR A 32 -8.94 -2.67 -3.01
CA THR A 32 -10.01 -2.95 -2.04
C THR A 32 -9.48 -3.93 -1.01
N ILE A 33 -9.47 -3.52 0.27
CA ILE A 33 -9.09 -4.39 1.38
C ILE A 33 -10.37 -4.87 2.09
N LEU A 34 -10.71 -6.14 1.90
CA LEU A 34 -11.80 -6.79 2.63
C LEU A 34 -11.31 -7.14 4.02
N ASP A 35 -11.89 -6.52 5.04
CA ASP A 35 -11.36 -6.53 6.38
C ASP A 35 -12.07 -7.51 7.30
N LEU A 36 -11.32 -8.45 7.89
CA LEU A 36 -11.78 -9.40 8.92
C LEU A 36 -11.32 -9.00 10.32
N GLU A 37 -10.50 -7.94 10.44
CA GLU A 37 -9.91 -7.55 11.72
C GLU A 37 -10.75 -6.45 12.41
N ASP A 38 -10.25 -5.24 12.57
CA ASP A 38 -10.81 -4.20 13.43
C ASP A 38 -12.25 -3.80 13.10
N SER A 39 -12.64 -3.89 11.84
CA SER A 39 -14.00 -3.52 11.40
C SER A 39 -15.07 -4.58 11.68
N VAL A 40 -14.70 -5.72 12.27
CA VAL A 40 -15.60 -6.86 12.53
C VAL A 40 -15.62 -7.18 14.01
N ALA A 41 -16.82 -7.22 14.60
CA ALA A 41 -17.00 -7.62 16.00
C ALA A 41 -16.59 -9.09 16.23
N PRO A 42 -16.14 -9.46 17.45
CA PRO A 42 -15.64 -10.81 17.74
C PRO A 42 -16.64 -11.92 17.43
N ASP A 43 -17.91 -11.72 17.70
CA ASP A 43 -19.00 -12.68 17.47
C ASP A 43 -19.37 -12.83 15.99
N ALA A 44 -19.05 -11.83 15.15
CA ALA A 44 -19.29 -11.85 13.71
C ALA A 44 -18.10 -12.38 12.87
N LYS A 45 -16.94 -12.64 13.47
CA LYS A 45 -15.70 -13.01 12.75
C LYS A 45 -15.86 -14.22 11.81
N THR A 46 -16.51 -15.27 12.28
CA THR A 46 -16.69 -16.51 11.49
C THR A 46 -17.61 -16.29 10.30
N GLU A 47 -18.69 -15.55 10.48
CA GLU A 47 -19.61 -15.20 9.39
C GLU A 47 -18.94 -14.27 8.39
N ALA A 48 -18.25 -13.23 8.86
CA ALA A 48 -17.51 -12.29 8.02
C ALA A 48 -16.45 -13.00 7.16
N ARG A 49 -15.76 -14.01 7.71
CA ARG A 49 -14.83 -14.86 6.94
C ARG A 49 -15.54 -15.54 5.78
N SER A 50 -16.68 -16.16 6.03
CA SER A 50 -17.45 -16.88 4.99
C SER A 50 -17.91 -15.91 3.90
N LEU A 51 -18.49 -14.78 4.27
CA LEU A 51 -18.93 -13.72 3.34
C LEU A 51 -17.78 -13.16 2.50
N THR A 52 -16.64 -12.93 3.14
CA THR A 52 -15.44 -12.43 2.45
C THR A 52 -14.90 -13.45 1.44
N VAL A 53 -14.83 -14.72 1.80
CA VAL A 53 -14.41 -15.81 0.91
C VAL A 53 -15.34 -15.92 -0.32
N GLU A 54 -16.65 -15.88 -0.09
CA GLU A 54 -17.65 -15.88 -1.17
C GLU A 54 -17.49 -14.66 -2.09
N THR A 55 -17.28 -13.48 -1.51
CA THR A 55 -17.09 -12.23 -2.26
C THR A 55 -15.84 -12.26 -3.12
N VAL A 56 -14.71 -12.78 -2.60
CA VAL A 56 -13.47 -12.95 -3.37
C VAL A 56 -13.68 -13.91 -4.54
N ARG A 57 -14.31 -15.06 -4.29
CA ARG A 57 -14.60 -16.08 -5.33
C ARG A 57 -15.55 -15.58 -6.40
N ALA A 58 -16.54 -14.78 -6.04
CA ALA A 58 -17.48 -14.17 -6.99
C ALA A 58 -16.79 -13.16 -7.91
N GLY A 59 -15.69 -12.55 -7.49
CA GLY A 59 -14.92 -11.60 -8.31
C GLY A 59 -15.71 -10.32 -8.64
N GLY A 60 -15.52 -9.78 -9.85
CA GLY A 60 -16.25 -8.61 -10.33
C GLY A 60 -15.62 -7.27 -9.94
N PHE A 61 -14.40 -7.26 -9.41
CA PHE A 61 -13.69 -6.05 -8.99
C PHE A 61 -12.98 -5.31 -10.15
N GLY A 62 -13.04 -5.84 -11.37
CA GLY A 62 -12.38 -5.24 -12.53
C GLY A 62 -10.87 -5.12 -12.34
N PRO A 63 -10.27 -3.94 -12.58
CA PRO A 63 -8.81 -3.76 -12.47
C PRO A 63 -8.31 -3.57 -11.02
N ARG A 64 -9.21 -3.54 -10.03
CA ARG A 64 -8.85 -3.32 -8.62
C ARG A 64 -8.07 -4.51 -8.07
N GLU A 65 -7.10 -4.22 -7.22
CA GLU A 65 -6.41 -5.25 -6.43
C GLU A 65 -7.29 -5.62 -5.23
N VAL A 66 -7.59 -6.90 -5.08
CA VAL A 66 -8.42 -7.41 -3.97
C VAL A 66 -7.50 -8.01 -2.93
N VAL A 67 -7.54 -7.44 -1.74
CA VAL A 67 -6.74 -7.85 -0.59
C VAL A 67 -7.66 -8.25 0.54
N VAL A 68 -7.33 -9.30 1.29
CA VAL A 68 -8.06 -9.69 2.51
C VAL A 68 -7.17 -9.40 3.71
N ARG A 69 -7.60 -8.51 4.61
CA ARG A 69 -6.94 -8.35 5.91
C ARG A 69 -7.50 -9.39 6.86
N VAL A 70 -6.64 -10.30 7.31
CA VAL A 70 -6.95 -11.37 8.25
C VAL A 70 -6.79 -10.89 9.69
N ASN A 71 -7.28 -11.64 10.66
CA ASN A 71 -6.95 -11.42 12.06
C ASN A 71 -5.50 -11.81 12.37
N GLY A 72 -4.90 -11.23 13.41
CA GLY A 72 -3.56 -11.58 13.88
C GLY A 72 -3.43 -13.08 14.16
N LEU A 73 -2.25 -13.65 13.85
CA LEU A 73 -2.00 -15.08 14.01
C LEU A 73 -2.00 -15.55 15.48
N ASP A 74 -1.88 -14.63 16.41
CA ASP A 74 -2.00 -14.82 17.87
C ASP A 74 -3.46 -14.85 18.37
N THR A 75 -4.42 -14.58 17.49
CA THR A 75 -5.85 -14.61 17.81
C THR A 75 -6.48 -15.97 17.49
N PRO A 76 -7.65 -16.31 18.08
CA PRO A 76 -8.35 -17.54 17.76
C PRO A 76 -8.80 -17.68 16.29
N TRP A 77 -8.85 -16.58 15.54
CA TRP A 77 -9.38 -16.53 14.18
C TRP A 77 -8.27 -16.53 13.10
N GLY A 78 -7.08 -16.00 13.42
CA GLY A 78 -6.05 -15.68 12.43
C GLY A 78 -5.62 -16.86 11.56
N ALA A 79 -5.40 -18.04 12.16
CA ALA A 79 -4.98 -19.24 11.41
C ALA A 79 -6.04 -19.72 10.40
N ASP A 80 -7.32 -19.68 10.80
CA ASP A 80 -8.43 -20.06 9.93
C ASP A 80 -8.70 -19.03 8.86
N ASP A 81 -8.62 -17.72 9.19
CA ASP A 81 -8.76 -16.63 8.23
C ASP A 81 -7.71 -16.73 7.14
N LEU A 82 -6.45 -16.92 7.53
CA LEU A 82 -5.32 -17.03 6.59
C LEU A 82 -5.52 -18.21 5.64
N SER A 83 -5.93 -19.37 6.17
CA SER A 83 -6.18 -20.57 5.38
C SER A 83 -7.35 -20.39 4.41
N ALA A 84 -8.45 -19.81 4.90
CA ALA A 84 -9.65 -19.56 4.10
C ALA A 84 -9.42 -18.51 3.01
N ALA A 85 -8.73 -17.41 3.34
CA ALA A 85 -8.33 -16.39 2.38
C ALA A 85 -7.40 -16.93 1.31
N ALA A 86 -6.38 -17.72 1.69
CA ALA A 86 -5.48 -18.34 0.72
C ALA A 86 -6.20 -19.31 -0.24
N ALA A 87 -7.23 -20.03 0.25
CA ALA A 87 -8.05 -20.91 -0.58
C ALA A 87 -9.06 -20.15 -1.47
N ALA A 88 -9.42 -18.91 -1.11
CA ALA A 88 -10.28 -18.05 -1.92
C ALA A 88 -9.55 -17.42 -3.10
N GLY A 89 -8.24 -17.17 -2.98
CA GLY A 89 -7.37 -16.67 -4.03
C GLY A 89 -7.53 -15.16 -4.33
N PRO A 90 -7.51 -14.26 -3.32
CA PRO A 90 -7.41 -12.83 -3.57
C PRO A 90 -6.05 -12.50 -4.22
N ASP A 91 -5.87 -11.25 -4.68
CA ASP A 91 -4.56 -10.81 -5.18
C ASP A 91 -3.48 -10.84 -4.07
N ALA A 92 -3.86 -10.50 -2.82
CA ALA A 92 -2.98 -10.58 -1.67
C ALA A 92 -3.73 -10.77 -0.33
N ILE A 93 -2.99 -11.16 0.69
CA ILE A 93 -3.46 -11.22 2.09
C ILE A 93 -2.64 -10.24 2.92
N LEU A 94 -3.31 -9.34 3.64
CA LEU A 94 -2.70 -8.37 4.54
C LEU A 94 -2.66 -8.94 5.96
N LEU A 95 -1.44 -9.07 6.49
CA LEU A 95 -1.16 -9.57 7.83
C LEU A 95 -1.08 -8.38 8.80
N PRO A 96 -1.96 -8.27 9.81
CA PRO A 96 -1.84 -7.26 10.85
C PRO A 96 -0.78 -7.66 11.88
N LYS A 97 -0.37 -6.72 12.71
CA LYS A 97 0.48 -6.91 13.91
C LYS A 97 1.81 -7.65 13.65
N VAL A 98 2.35 -7.54 12.44
CA VAL A 98 3.65 -8.13 12.13
C VAL A 98 4.73 -7.50 13.00
N CYS A 99 5.46 -8.33 13.75
CA CYS A 99 6.49 -7.91 14.70
C CYS A 99 7.87 -8.47 14.38
N SER A 100 7.92 -9.57 13.62
CA SER A 100 9.17 -10.31 13.38
C SER A 100 9.20 -11.01 12.01
N PRO A 101 10.39 -11.36 11.50
CA PRO A 101 10.55 -12.21 10.31
C PRO A 101 9.80 -13.54 10.40
N GLU A 102 9.71 -14.13 11.59
CA GLU A 102 9.05 -15.40 11.86
C GLU A 102 7.54 -15.32 11.58
N ASP A 103 6.91 -14.17 11.82
CA ASP A 103 5.47 -13.96 11.51
C ASP A 103 5.23 -14.10 10.00
N LEU A 104 6.14 -13.55 9.19
CA LEU A 104 6.06 -13.65 7.73
C LEU A 104 6.35 -15.06 7.25
N ALA A 105 7.33 -15.74 7.83
CA ALA A 105 7.67 -17.12 7.51
C ALA A 105 6.50 -18.08 7.80
N VAL A 106 5.85 -17.93 8.96
CA VAL A 106 4.67 -18.72 9.36
C VAL A 106 3.51 -18.49 8.38
N ALA A 107 3.23 -17.24 8.03
CA ALA A 107 2.17 -16.91 7.09
C ALA A 107 2.47 -17.47 5.68
N ALA A 108 3.68 -17.30 5.18
CA ALA A 108 4.09 -17.83 3.89
C ALA A 108 3.98 -19.37 3.82
N ALA A 109 4.43 -20.06 4.86
CA ALA A 109 4.32 -21.52 4.96
C ALA A 109 2.84 -21.97 4.94
N ARG A 110 1.94 -21.28 5.67
CA ARG A 110 0.51 -21.60 5.71
C ARG A 110 -0.20 -21.34 4.39
N THR A 111 0.16 -20.29 3.67
CA THR A 111 -0.42 -19.99 2.35
C THR A 111 0.17 -20.85 1.24
N GLY A 112 1.31 -21.52 1.50
CA GLY A 112 2.04 -22.32 0.50
C GLY A 112 2.50 -21.50 -0.71
N GLY A 113 2.72 -20.19 -0.54
CA GLY A 113 3.16 -19.28 -1.61
C GLY A 113 2.13 -19.05 -2.72
N ARG A 114 0.87 -19.47 -2.52
CA ARG A 114 -0.20 -19.39 -3.53
C ARG A 114 -0.76 -17.99 -3.72
N VAL A 115 -0.62 -17.13 -2.73
CA VAL A 115 -1.15 -15.77 -2.70
C VAL A 115 -0.04 -14.85 -2.21
N ARG A 116 0.05 -13.64 -2.76
CA ARG A 116 1.00 -12.61 -2.29
C ARG A 116 0.63 -12.17 -0.88
N LEU A 117 1.63 -11.77 -0.11
CA LEU A 117 1.43 -11.25 1.23
C LEU A 117 1.70 -9.75 1.28
N TRP A 118 0.97 -9.07 2.13
CA TRP A 118 1.20 -7.71 2.56
C TRP A 118 1.37 -7.72 4.08
N ALA A 119 2.12 -6.77 4.64
CA ALA A 119 2.35 -6.69 6.08
C ALA A 119 1.96 -5.31 6.62
N MET A 120 1.25 -5.27 7.74
CA MET A 120 1.07 -4.02 8.48
C MET A 120 2.27 -3.78 9.38
N ILE A 121 2.83 -2.58 9.24
CA ILE A 121 3.90 -2.06 10.09
C ILE A 121 3.24 -1.10 11.10
N GLU A 122 2.94 -1.62 12.28
CA GLU A 122 2.05 -0.95 13.22
C GLU A 122 2.38 -1.19 14.69
N THR A 123 3.52 -1.82 14.98
CA THR A 123 3.99 -2.06 16.34
C THR A 123 5.33 -1.38 16.58
N CYS A 124 5.58 -0.94 17.79
CA CYS A 124 6.89 -0.40 18.16
C CYS A 124 8.00 -1.45 17.95
N GLN A 125 7.68 -2.73 18.14
CA GLN A 125 8.63 -3.81 17.92
C GLN A 125 9.03 -3.94 16.45
N ALA A 126 8.06 -3.82 15.51
CA ALA A 126 8.34 -3.82 14.08
C ALA A 126 9.29 -2.68 13.69
N MET A 127 9.12 -1.49 14.28
CA MET A 127 9.97 -0.32 13.99
C MET A 127 11.45 -0.57 14.28
N PHE A 128 11.77 -1.36 15.31
CA PHE A 128 13.16 -1.74 15.63
C PHE A 128 13.69 -2.93 14.82
N ARG A 129 12.86 -3.50 13.93
CA ARG A 129 13.18 -4.68 13.10
C ARG A 129 12.97 -4.46 11.61
N LEU A 130 12.79 -3.22 11.16
CA LEU A 130 12.45 -2.90 9.77
C LEU A 130 13.41 -3.52 8.75
N GLU A 131 14.72 -3.54 9.04
CA GLU A 131 15.71 -4.18 8.17
C GLU A 131 15.46 -5.69 8.02
N ALA A 132 15.31 -6.38 9.15
CA ALA A 132 15.05 -7.82 9.15
C ALA A 132 13.69 -8.16 8.52
N LEU A 133 12.66 -7.34 8.78
CA LEU A 133 11.35 -7.47 8.15
C LEU A 133 11.41 -7.24 6.64
N GLY A 134 12.21 -6.28 6.18
CA GLY A 134 12.41 -6.02 4.75
C GLY A 134 13.08 -7.21 4.04
N ALA A 135 14.11 -7.78 4.62
CA ALA A 135 14.78 -8.96 4.09
C ALA A 135 13.82 -10.16 4.03
N ALA A 136 13.12 -10.46 5.13
CA ALA A 136 12.12 -11.52 5.20
C ALA A 136 10.93 -11.29 4.25
N SER A 137 10.52 -10.04 4.03
CA SER A 137 9.48 -9.71 3.07
C SER A 137 9.80 -10.20 1.66
N ARG A 138 11.03 -9.99 1.20
CA ARG A 138 11.48 -10.48 -0.11
C ARG A 138 11.51 -12.00 -0.17
N GLU A 139 11.99 -12.65 0.89
CA GLU A 139 12.10 -14.11 0.97
C GLU A 139 10.71 -14.77 0.95
N HIS A 140 9.74 -14.19 1.65
CA HIS A 140 8.43 -14.78 1.87
C HIS A 140 7.31 -14.22 1.00
N GLY A 141 7.64 -13.48 -0.06
CA GLY A 141 6.65 -13.02 -1.05
C GLY A 141 5.74 -11.91 -0.55
N VAL A 142 6.24 -11.08 0.38
CA VAL A 142 5.57 -9.84 0.79
C VAL A 142 5.97 -8.71 -0.16
N ASP A 143 4.99 -8.07 -0.79
CA ASP A 143 5.22 -7.01 -1.78
C ASP A 143 4.97 -5.61 -1.24
N VAL A 144 4.12 -5.49 -0.23
CA VAL A 144 3.59 -4.20 0.26
C VAL A 144 3.63 -4.14 1.77
N TRP A 145 4.06 -3.01 2.29
CA TRP A 145 3.87 -2.62 3.68
C TRP A 145 2.77 -1.57 3.78
N VAL A 146 1.92 -1.70 4.79
CA VAL A 146 0.86 -0.74 5.12
C VAL A 146 1.13 -0.22 6.52
N ILE A 147 1.17 1.10 6.69
CA ILE A 147 1.37 1.69 8.02
C ILE A 147 0.06 1.66 8.80
N GLY A 148 0.08 1.06 9.98
CA GLY A 148 -1.03 1.10 10.94
C GLY A 148 -0.82 2.21 11.96
N ALA A 149 -1.08 3.47 11.54
CA ALA A 149 -0.79 4.65 12.34
C ALA A 149 -1.51 4.67 13.70
N ASN A 150 -2.76 4.17 13.75
CA ASN A 150 -3.55 4.14 14.98
C ASN A 150 -2.94 3.24 16.05
N ASP A 151 -2.47 2.06 15.67
CA ASP A 151 -1.80 1.13 16.58
C ASP A 151 -0.45 1.65 17.05
N LEU A 152 0.33 2.26 16.16
CA LEU A 152 1.58 2.94 16.55
C LEU A 152 1.33 4.04 17.58
N VAL A 153 0.34 4.90 17.35
CA VAL A 153 -0.07 5.96 18.30
C VAL A 153 -0.43 5.36 19.66
N LYS A 154 -1.22 4.29 19.66
CA LYS A 154 -1.64 3.58 20.87
C LYS A 154 -0.44 3.00 21.63
N GLU A 155 0.44 2.27 20.95
CA GLU A 155 1.63 1.67 21.59
C GLU A 155 2.62 2.71 22.09
N MET A 156 2.91 3.73 21.29
CA MET A 156 3.76 4.85 21.65
C MET A 156 3.16 5.72 22.75
N ARG A 157 1.86 5.61 23.02
CA ARG A 157 1.09 6.48 23.93
C ARG A 157 1.27 7.97 23.60
N CYS A 158 1.45 8.28 22.32
CA CYS A 158 1.66 9.64 21.84
C CYS A 158 0.33 10.31 21.46
N ARG A 159 0.39 11.62 21.23
CA ARG A 159 -0.74 12.44 20.77
C ARG A 159 -0.31 13.14 19.49
N PRO A 160 -0.56 12.58 18.32
CA PRO A 160 -0.23 13.23 17.07
C PRO A 160 -1.11 14.47 16.89
N GLY A 161 -0.48 15.59 16.52
CA GLY A 161 -1.19 16.75 15.99
C GLY A 161 -1.48 16.54 14.49
N ALA A 162 -2.00 17.58 13.85
CA ALA A 162 -2.29 17.56 12.42
C ALA A 162 -1.06 17.30 11.54
N ASP A 163 0.13 17.65 12.03
CA ASP A 163 1.42 17.41 11.38
C ASP A 163 2.00 16.00 11.59
N ARG A 164 1.37 15.18 12.44
CA ARG A 164 1.81 13.84 12.84
C ARG A 164 3.24 13.80 13.42
N ALA A 165 3.73 14.91 14.01
CA ALA A 165 5.13 15.05 14.46
C ALA A 165 5.69 13.83 15.22
N PRO A 166 5.00 13.21 16.20
CA PRO A 166 5.49 12.02 16.89
C PRO A 166 5.70 10.80 15.98
N LEU A 167 5.00 10.70 14.84
CA LEU A 167 5.08 9.57 13.92
C LEU A 167 6.11 9.78 12.81
N LEU A 168 6.57 11.00 12.54
CA LEU A 168 7.47 11.30 11.42
C LEU A 168 8.71 10.40 11.35
N PRO A 169 9.42 10.09 12.48
CA PRO A 169 10.54 9.17 12.44
C PRO A 169 10.13 7.77 11.95
N ALA A 170 9.01 7.23 12.45
CA ALA A 170 8.51 5.92 12.07
C ALA A 170 8.12 5.88 10.58
N LEU A 171 7.44 6.91 10.08
CA LEU A 171 7.05 7.03 8.68
C LEU A 171 8.27 7.07 7.76
N ALA A 172 9.26 7.93 8.08
CA ALA A 172 10.49 8.06 7.29
C ALA A 172 11.30 6.75 7.28
N MET A 173 11.47 6.11 8.44
CA MET A 173 12.20 4.84 8.55
C MET A 173 11.52 3.72 7.77
N SER A 174 10.19 3.64 7.81
CA SER A 174 9.43 2.65 7.06
C SER A 174 9.59 2.82 5.54
N VAL A 175 9.55 4.07 5.05
CA VAL A 175 9.80 4.35 3.63
C VAL A 175 11.23 3.95 3.24
N MET A 176 12.24 4.35 4.02
CA MET A 176 13.64 4.00 3.73
C MET A 176 13.85 2.48 3.70
N ALA A 177 13.33 1.75 4.69
CA ALA A 177 13.45 0.30 4.75
C ALA A 177 12.71 -0.38 3.60
N ALA A 178 11.48 0.04 3.28
CA ALA A 178 10.73 -0.48 2.14
C ALA A 178 11.51 -0.29 0.82
N ARG A 179 12.12 0.87 0.61
CA ARG A 179 12.92 1.16 -0.60
C ARG A 179 14.21 0.33 -0.65
N ALA A 180 14.89 0.11 0.47
CA ALA A 180 16.09 -0.74 0.54
C ALA A 180 15.78 -2.17 0.06
N HIS A 181 14.58 -2.66 0.32
CA HIS A 181 14.14 -4.01 -0.04
C HIS A 181 13.22 -4.06 -1.28
N GLY A 182 12.98 -2.93 -1.98
CA GLY A 182 12.18 -2.88 -3.21
C GLY A 182 10.69 -3.12 -2.99
N LEU A 183 10.18 -2.79 -1.80
CA LEU A 183 8.77 -2.93 -1.43
C LEU A 183 7.98 -1.67 -1.77
N VAL A 184 6.69 -1.84 -2.01
CA VAL A 184 5.70 -0.77 -2.00
C VAL A 184 5.34 -0.45 -0.55
N VAL A 185 5.10 0.82 -0.23
CA VAL A 185 4.69 1.22 1.11
C VAL A 185 3.55 2.22 1.05
N LEU A 186 2.47 1.91 1.80
CA LEU A 186 1.25 2.72 1.87
C LEU A 186 1.17 3.42 3.23
N ASP A 187 0.85 4.71 3.21
CA ASP A 187 0.61 5.51 4.42
C ASP A 187 -0.65 5.02 5.16
N GLY A 188 -0.74 5.36 6.44
CA GLY A 188 -1.85 4.98 7.32
C GLY A 188 -3.14 5.74 7.04
N VAL A 189 -4.22 5.34 7.69
CA VAL A 189 -5.56 5.94 7.54
C VAL A 189 -5.64 7.35 8.14
N TYR A 190 -6.54 8.18 7.60
CA TYR A 190 -6.97 9.45 8.17
C TYR A 190 -8.33 9.26 8.84
N ASN A 191 -8.46 9.63 10.13
CA ASN A 191 -9.61 9.27 10.95
C ASN A 191 -10.76 10.28 10.91
N ASP A 192 -10.48 11.56 10.63
CA ASP A 192 -11.51 12.59 10.56
C ASP A 192 -12.16 12.62 9.18
N ILE A 193 -13.20 11.79 9.01
CA ILE A 193 -13.85 11.57 7.72
C ILE A 193 -14.33 12.86 7.04
N PRO A 194 -14.99 13.83 7.72
CA PRO A 194 -15.45 15.06 7.10
C PRO A 194 -14.34 16.06 6.77
N ASP A 195 -13.18 15.96 7.39
CA ASP A 195 -12.07 16.90 7.18
C ASP A 195 -11.23 16.54 5.94
N LEU A 196 -11.71 16.95 4.76
CA LEU A 196 -11.01 16.71 3.50
C LEU A 196 -9.78 17.60 3.31
N GLU A 197 -9.69 18.77 3.97
CA GLU A 197 -8.51 19.63 3.92
C GLU A 197 -7.36 18.99 4.71
N GLY A 198 -7.60 18.51 5.92
CA GLY A 198 -6.63 17.77 6.71
C GLY A 198 -6.19 16.49 6.00
N LEU A 199 -7.11 15.75 5.38
CA LEU A 199 -6.78 14.59 4.55
C LEU A 199 -5.84 14.98 3.41
N ALA A 200 -6.12 16.07 2.69
CA ALA A 200 -5.28 16.53 1.58
C ALA A 200 -3.86 16.90 2.05
N ALA A 201 -3.75 17.59 3.18
CA ALA A 201 -2.48 17.94 3.80
C ALA A 201 -1.68 16.67 4.20
N GLU A 202 -2.35 15.67 4.80
CA GLU A 202 -1.71 14.41 5.18
C GLU A 202 -1.31 13.58 3.96
N CYS A 203 -2.12 13.55 2.90
CA CYS A 203 -1.77 12.89 1.64
C CYS A 203 -0.54 13.56 0.99
N ALA A 204 -0.49 14.90 0.95
CA ALA A 204 0.65 15.64 0.42
C ALA A 204 1.93 15.36 1.23
N GLN A 205 1.83 15.31 2.55
CA GLN A 205 2.94 14.92 3.42
C GLN A 205 3.41 13.49 3.12
N GLY A 206 2.48 12.52 3.01
CA GLY A 206 2.80 11.14 2.67
C GLY A 206 3.51 11.02 1.31
N ALA A 207 3.01 11.71 0.28
CA ALA A 207 3.64 11.76 -1.03
C ALA A 207 5.06 12.36 -0.97
N ALA A 208 5.25 13.44 -0.20
CA ALA A 208 6.56 14.07 0.02
C ALA A 208 7.55 13.14 0.76
N PHE A 209 7.07 12.30 1.67
CA PHE A 209 7.89 11.27 2.32
C PHE A 209 8.26 10.12 1.38
N GLY A 210 7.56 9.98 0.25
CA GLY A 210 7.81 8.94 -0.75
C GLY A 210 6.94 7.69 -0.59
N PHE A 211 5.79 7.77 0.08
CA PHE A 211 4.80 6.71 0.05
C PHE A 211 4.22 6.53 -1.36
N ASP A 212 3.81 5.32 -1.70
CA ASP A 212 3.21 4.99 -3.00
C ASP A 212 1.70 5.24 -3.03
N GLY A 213 1.09 5.43 -1.87
CA GLY A 213 -0.34 5.65 -1.68
C GLY A 213 -0.71 5.67 -0.21
N LYS A 214 -2.01 5.59 0.05
CA LYS A 214 -2.58 5.67 1.40
C LYS A 214 -3.70 4.65 1.59
N SER A 215 -3.76 4.04 2.77
CA SER A 215 -4.93 3.27 3.19
C SER A 215 -6.05 4.21 3.64
N LEU A 216 -7.30 3.84 3.35
CA LEU A 216 -8.48 4.68 3.51
C LEU A 216 -9.60 3.90 4.20
N ILE A 217 -10.40 4.59 5.02
CA ILE A 217 -11.55 4.00 5.73
C ILE A 217 -12.91 4.51 5.21
N HIS A 218 -12.92 5.46 4.29
CA HIS A 218 -14.17 5.99 3.73
C HIS A 218 -14.06 6.30 2.23
N PRO A 219 -15.12 6.03 1.43
CA PRO A 219 -15.11 6.31 0.00
C PRO A 219 -14.91 7.79 -0.39
N SER A 220 -15.33 8.74 0.45
CA SER A 220 -15.12 10.19 0.20
C SER A 220 -13.65 10.60 0.14
N HIS A 221 -12.74 9.78 0.64
CA HIS A 221 -11.30 10.05 0.65
C HIS A 221 -10.61 9.65 -0.66
N LEU A 222 -11.29 8.87 -1.53
CA LEU A 222 -10.70 8.29 -2.73
C LEU A 222 -10.17 9.32 -3.72
N GLU A 223 -10.96 10.36 -3.99
CA GLU A 223 -10.58 11.40 -4.96
C GLU A 223 -9.33 12.14 -4.50
N THR A 224 -9.31 12.58 -3.24
CA THR A 224 -8.17 13.29 -2.64
C THR A 224 -6.90 12.43 -2.65
N ALA A 225 -7.00 11.17 -2.23
CA ALA A 225 -5.84 10.27 -2.22
C ALA A 225 -5.36 9.95 -3.64
N ASN A 226 -6.26 9.64 -4.56
CA ASN A 226 -5.90 9.37 -5.96
C ASN A 226 -5.21 10.57 -6.61
N ALA A 227 -5.68 11.80 -6.34
CA ALA A 227 -5.04 13.02 -6.84
C ALA A 227 -3.63 13.21 -6.25
N ALA A 228 -3.48 13.11 -4.93
CA ALA A 228 -2.22 13.39 -4.24
C ALA A 228 -1.10 12.39 -4.58
N PHE A 229 -1.44 11.13 -4.84
CA PHE A 229 -0.48 10.08 -5.19
C PHE A 229 -0.39 9.80 -6.69
N SER A 230 -0.99 10.63 -7.54
CA SER A 230 -0.80 10.60 -8.99
C SER A 230 0.33 11.55 -9.39
N PRO A 231 1.21 11.16 -10.33
CA PRO A 231 2.19 12.08 -10.88
C PRO A 231 1.53 13.31 -11.53
N ALA A 232 2.05 14.50 -11.25
CA ALA A 232 1.57 15.72 -11.88
C ALA A 232 1.91 15.73 -13.39
N ALA A 233 1.07 16.38 -14.20
CA ALA A 233 1.25 16.43 -15.65
C ALA A 233 2.61 17.03 -16.06
N GLU A 234 3.05 18.06 -15.35
CA GLU A 234 4.32 18.73 -15.56
C GLU A 234 5.50 17.80 -15.22
N GLU A 235 5.40 17.00 -14.17
CA GLU A 235 6.41 16.02 -13.79
C GLU A 235 6.54 14.92 -14.86
N VAL A 236 5.41 14.44 -15.37
CA VAL A 236 5.38 13.45 -16.46
C VAL A 236 5.97 14.01 -17.74
N ALA A 237 5.67 15.25 -18.10
CA ALA A 237 6.24 15.93 -19.27
C ALA A 237 7.76 16.06 -19.13
N TRP A 238 8.24 16.52 -17.97
CA TRP A 238 9.67 16.60 -17.68
C TRP A 238 10.36 15.22 -17.73
N ALA A 239 9.75 14.21 -17.13
CA ALA A 239 10.27 12.85 -17.15
C ALA A 239 10.42 12.31 -18.58
N ARG A 240 9.45 12.57 -19.46
CA ARG A 240 9.53 12.20 -20.88
C ARG A 240 10.66 12.94 -21.60
N THR A 241 10.84 14.23 -21.32
CA THR A 241 11.96 15.02 -21.88
C THR A 241 13.32 14.44 -21.46
N VAL A 242 13.49 14.10 -20.18
CA VAL A 242 14.71 13.47 -19.66
C VAL A 242 14.95 12.09 -20.31
N ALA A 243 13.91 11.25 -20.39
CA ALA A 243 14.02 9.93 -21.00
C ALA A 243 14.39 10.00 -22.49
N ALA A 244 13.77 10.91 -23.24
CA ALA A 244 14.06 11.14 -24.65
C ALA A 244 15.51 11.65 -24.87
N ALA A 245 15.99 12.56 -24.01
CA ALA A 245 17.35 13.06 -24.10
C ALA A 245 18.39 11.94 -23.90
N TYR A 246 18.17 11.01 -22.97
CA TYR A 246 19.08 9.88 -22.78
C TYR A 246 18.95 8.79 -23.87
N ALA A 247 17.81 8.70 -24.55
CA ALA A 247 17.59 7.76 -25.64
C ALA A 247 18.23 8.24 -26.98
N ALA A 248 18.59 9.53 -27.08
CA ALA A 248 19.19 10.10 -28.28
C ALA A 248 20.58 9.50 -28.56
N PRO A 249 20.88 9.06 -29.82
CA PRO A 249 22.13 8.37 -30.14
C PRO A 249 23.39 9.13 -29.75
N GLU A 250 23.39 10.46 -29.89
CA GLU A 250 24.49 11.35 -29.53
C GLU A 250 24.78 11.41 -28.03
N ASN A 251 23.87 10.91 -27.21
CA ASN A 251 23.97 10.86 -25.76
C ASN A 251 24.30 9.45 -25.24
N ALA A 252 24.48 8.49 -26.16
CA ALA A 252 24.80 7.11 -25.77
C ALA A 252 26.06 7.06 -24.88
N GLY A 253 25.95 6.33 -23.76
CA GLY A 253 27.07 6.14 -22.83
C GLY A 253 27.34 7.31 -21.87
N LYS A 254 26.72 8.48 -22.04
CA LYS A 254 26.94 9.63 -21.16
C LYS A 254 26.32 9.39 -19.78
N GLY A 255 27.05 9.78 -18.71
CA GLY A 255 26.57 9.74 -17.32
C GLY A 255 25.76 10.97 -16.93
N VAL A 256 26.04 12.12 -17.57
CA VAL A 256 25.44 13.43 -17.26
C VAL A 256 25.09 14.13 -18.58
N LEU A 257 23.91 14.76 -18.60
CA LEU A 257 23.42 15.56 -19.73
C LEU A 257 22.98 16.94 -19.22
N LYS A 258 22.98 17.93 -20.14
CA LYS A 258 22.28 19.19 -19.93
C LYS A 258 20.98 19.17 -20.73
N VAL A 259 19.82 19.16 -20.04
CA VAL A 259 18.48 19.13 -20.63
C VAL A 259 17.75 20.38 -20.21
N GLU A 260 17.30 21.20 -21.15
CA GLU A 260 16.60 22.49 -20.90
C GLU A 260 17.30 23.36 -19.82
N GLY A 261 18.63 23.43 -19.89
CA GLY A 261 19.44 24.22 -18.96
C GLY A 261 19.73 23.55 -17.61
N ARG A 262 19.14 22.42 -17.31
CA ARG A 262 19.30 21.64 -16.06
C ARG A 262 20.32 20.50 -16.27
N MET A 263 21.13 20.23 -15.25
CA MET A 263 21.99 19.05 -15.23
C MET A 263 21.17 17.83 -14.80
N VAL A 264 21.19 16.76 -15.60
CA VAL A 264 20.53 15.49 -15.32
C VAL A 264 21.54 14.34 -15.39
N GLU A 265 21.45 13.44 -14.43
CA GLU A 265 22.29 12.27 -14.27
C GLU A 265 21.48 10.99 -14.50
N ARG A 266 22.15 9.83 -14.55
CA ARG A 266 21.47 8.53 -14.73
C ARG A 266 20.45 8.20 -13.63
N LEU A 267 20.64 8.70 -12.40
CA LEU A 267 19.64 8.56 -11.34
C LEU A 267 18.31 9.27 -11.69
N HIS A 268 18.40 10.45 -12.33
CA HIS A 268 17.21 11.18 -12.79
C HIS A 268 16.52 10.46 -13.96
N LEU A 269 17.27 9.76 -14.82
CA LEU A 269 16.68 8.88 -15.84
C LEU A 269 15.88 7.74 -15.20
N ALA A 270 16.44 7.07 -14.20
CA ALA A 270 15.75 5.98 -13.51
C ALA A 270 14.46 6.47 -12.81
N GLN A 271 14.51 7.66 -12.19
CA GLN A 271 13.33 8.31 -11.60
C GLN A 271 12.28 8.65 -12.67
N ALA A 272 12.72 9.23 -13.80
CA ALA A 272 11.85 9.58 -14.92
C ALA A 272 11.13 8.35 -15.49
N GLN A 273 11.86 7.26 -15.73
CA GLN A 273 11.30 6.01 -16.23
C GLN A 273 10.26 5.42 -15.28
N ARG A 274 10.53 5.45 -13.95
CA ARG A 274 9.56 5.00 -12.95
C ARG A 274 8.30 5.87 -12.97
N LEU A 275 8.44 7.19 -13.00
CA LEU A 275 7.33 8.13 -12.98
C LEU A 275 6.45 7.98 -14.23
N ILE A 276 7.04 7.82 -15.42
CA ILE A 276 6.34 7.52 -16.67
C ILE A 276 5.55 6.21 -16.53
N ALA A 277 6.16 5.14 -16.03
CA ALA A 277 5.50 3.86 -15.87
C ALA A 277 4.29 3.93 -14.91
N VAL A 278 4.41 4.71 -13.82
CA VAL A 278 3.28 4.94 -12.90
C VAL A 278 2.17 5.72 -13.60
N ALA A 279 2.50 6.80 -14.33
CA ALA A 279 1.51 7.61 -15.05
C ALA A 279 0.76 6.79 -16.11
N GLU A 280 1.46 5.96 -16.86
CA GLU A 280 0.86 5.07 -17.87
C GLU A 280 -0.05 4.02 -17.24
N ALA A 281 0.38 3.43 -16.11
CA ALA A 281 -0.44 2.47 -15.37
C ALA A 281 -1.69 3.09 -14.77
N VAL A 282 -1.63 4.36 -14.32
CA VAL A 282 -2.80 5.13 -13.85
C VAL A 282 -3.76 5.41 -15.02
N ALA A 283 -3.23 5.87 -16.18
CA ALA A 283 -4.03 6.17 -17.36
C ALA A 283 -4.77 4.92 -17.89
N ALA A 284 -4.10 3.76 -17.90
CA ALA A 284 -4.70 2.50 -18.34
C ALA A 284 -5.89 2.02 -17.47
N ARG A 285 -6.07 2.59 -16.26
CA ARG A 285 -7.22 2.27 -15.38
C ARG A 285 -8.41 3.21 -15.56
N ALA A 286 -8.17 4.38 -16.16
CA ALA A 286 -9.19 5.39 -16.35
C ALA A 286 -10.01 5.16 -17.65
N GLY A 287 -9.55 4.29 -18.54
CA GLY A 287 -10.22 3.82 -19.76
C GLY A 287 -10.86 2.46 -19.56
#